data_ad03875beebf40e229527f4170b7c788
#
_entry.id   ad03875beebf40e229527f4170b7c788
#
_cell.length_a   1.000
_cell.length_b   1.000
_cell.length_c   1.000
_cell.angle_alpha   90.00
_cell.angle_beta   90.00
_cell.angle_gamma   90.00
#
_symmetry.space_group_name_H-M   'P 1'
#
loop_
_entity.id
_entity.type
_entity.pdbx_description
1 polymer ?
#
loop_
_entity_poly.entity_id
_entity_poly.type
_entity_poly.pdbx_seq_one_letter_code
_entity_poly.pdbx_strand_id
1 'polypeptide(L)'
;MDVQIITPDKSLYDGKADLVNVPGTSGSIGILNNHAPLVSSLSKGEVRIVLNDKEELFNIDGGVVEVMKNKVVVLASWFKLILNFYTYLVCQ
;
A
#
# COMPACT_ATOMS: atom_id res chain seq x y z
N MET A 1 -2.21 -4.97 12.86
CA MET A 1 -2.84 -5.20 11.55
C MET A 1 -1.89 -5.87 10.59
N ASP A 2 -2.41 -6.57 9.63
CA ASP A 2 -1.60 -7.17 8.58
C ASP A 2 -1.35 -6.13 7.48
N VAL A 3 -0.11 -6.07 6.98
CA VAL A 3 0.29 -5.09 5.96
C VAL A 3 1.05 -5.80 4.86
N GLN A 4 0.69 -5.47 3.63
CA GLN A 4 1.38 -5.94 2.43
C GLN A 4 1.69 -4.77 1.53
N ILE A 5 2.93 -4.66 1.07
CA ILE A 5 3.33 -3.71 0.05
C ILE A 5 3.78 -4.51 -1.16
N ILE A 6 3.08 -4.37 -2.27
CA ILE A 6 3.26 -5.20 -3.45
C ILE A 6 3.58 -4.33 -4.66
N THR A 7 4.57 -4.77 -5.45
CA THR A 7 4.81 -4.25 -6.80
C THR A 7 4.49 -5.35 -7.79
N PRO A 8 4.41 -5.05 -9.10
CA PRO A 8 4.19 -6.11 -10.10
C PRO A 8 5.26 -7.20 -10.09
N ASP A 9 6.47 -6.87 -9.62
CA ASP A 9 7.61 -7.79 -9.68
C ASP A 9 7.81 -8.56 -8.39
N LYS A 10 7.43 -7.99 -7.24
CA LYS A 10 7.73 -8.62 -5.95
C LYS A 10 6.91 -8.02 -4.82
N SER A 11 6.95 -8.68 -3.67
CA SER A 11 6.45 -8.15 -2.42
C SER A 11 7.58 -7.40 -1.71
N LEU A 12 7.36 -6.14 -1.37
CA LEU A 12 8.34 -5.33 -0.64
C LEU A 12 8.24 -5.54 0.86
N TYR A 13 7.03 -5.82 1.34
CA TYR A 13 6.77 -6.03 2.76
C TYR A 13 5.56 -6.94 2.92
N ASP A 14 5.63 -7.86 3.86
CA ASP A 14 4.53 -8.73 4.21
C ASP A 14 4.67 -9.08 5.69
N GLY A 15 3.86 -8.47 6.54
CA GLY A 15 3.96 -8.69 7.97
C GLY A 15 2.97 -7.86 8.75
N LYS A 16 3.25 -7.68 10.04
CA LYS A 16 2.40 -6.93 10.96
C LYS A 16 2.88 -5.49 11.08
N ALA A 17 1.97 -4.61 11.48
CA ALA A 17 2.31 -3.23 11.81
C ALA A 17 1.32 -2.66 12.82
N ASP A 18 1.76 -1.64 13.56
CA ASP A 18 0.92 -0.88 14.47
C ASP A 18 0.39 0.38 13.79
N LEU A 19 1.18 0.94 12.88
CA LEU A 19 0.83 2.13 12.12
C LEU A 19 1.40 2.03 10.72
N VAL A 20 0.59 2.43 9.75
CA VAL A 20 1.05 2.60 8.36
C VAL A 20 0.70 4.01 7.93
N ASN A 21 1.69 4.77 7.47
CA ASN A 21 1.48 6.11 6.93
C ASN A 21 1.78 6.08 5.44
N VAL A 22 0.81 6.51 4.62
CA VAL A 22 0.93 6.46 3.17
C VAL A 22 0.74 7.85 2.57
N PRO A 23 1.40 8.14 1.42
CA PRO A 23 1.26 9.44 0.75
C PRO A 23 0.02 9.47 -0.15
N GLY A 24 -1.14 9.72 0.44
CA GLY A 24 -2.37 9.88 -0.34
C GLY A 24 -2.29 11.08 -1.27
N THR A 25 -3.00 11.04 -2.40
CA THR A 25 -3.01 12.14 -3.37
C THR A 25 -3.59 13.42 -2.78
N SER A 26 -4.46 13.30 -1.78
CA SER A 26 -5.05 14.46 -1.08
C SER A 26 -4.37 14.77 0.25
N GLY A 27 -3.24 14.13 0.55
CA GLY A 27 -2.49 14.29 1.79
C GLY A 27 -2.14 12.96 2.42
N SER A 28 -1.26 13.02 3.42
CA SER A 28 -0.87 11.81 4.17
C SER A 28 -2.05 11.15 4.85
N ILE A 29 -2.05 9.83 4.83
CA ILE A 29 -3.06 9.02 5.51
C ILE A 29 -2.37 8.15 6.54
N GLY A 30 -2.76 8.29 7.82
CA GLY A 30 -2.27 7.44 8.90
C GLY A 30 -3.29 6.34 9.18
N ILE A 31 -2.87 5.09 9.12
CA ILE A 31 -3.73 3.93 9.29
C ILE A 31 -3.31 3.19 10.55
N LEU A 32 -4.20 3.18 11.53
CA LEU A 32 -4.01 2.45 12.79
C LEU A 32 -4.80 1.15 12.78
N ASN A 33 -4.59 0.34 13.81
CA ASN A 33 -5.34 -0.92 13.97
C ASN A 33 -6.85 -0.65 13.93
N ASN A 34 -7.57 -1.52 13.25
CA ASN A 34 -9.03 -1.46 13.11
C ASN A 34 -9.54 -0.20 12.40
N HIS A 35 -8.73 0.36 11.52
CA HIS A 35 -9.15 1.50 10.70
C HIS A 35 -10.36 1.11 9.84
N ALA A 36 -11.27 2.06 9.64
CA ALA A 36 -12.43 1.85 8.77
C ALA A 36 -12.00 1.51 7.34
N PRO A 37 -12.81 0.76 6.59
CA PRO A 37 -12.48 0.44 5.20
C PRO A 37 -12.18 1.69 4.39
N LEU A 38 -11.14 1.62 3.56
CA LEU A 38 -10.65 2.74 2.79
C LEU A 38 -10.01 2.24 1.49
N VAL A 39 -10.27 2.95 0.40
CA VAL A 39 -9.52 2.79 -0.85
C VAL A 39 -9.11 4.19 -1.29
N SER A 40 -7.83 4.39 -1.53
CA SER A 40 -7.33 5.71 -1.91
C SER A 40 -6.17 5.58 -2.87
N SER A 41 -6.06 6.52 -3.80
CA SER A 41 -4.88 6.62 -4.65
C SER A 41 -3.72 7.25 -3.88
N LEU A 42 -2.50 6.87 -4.28
CA LEU A 42 -1.28 7.32 -3.64
C LEU A 42 -0.44 8.13 -4.63
N SER A 43 0.24 9.14 -4.10
CA SER A 43 1.21 9.92 -4.87
C SER A 43 2.61 9.35 -4.65
N LYS A 44 3.59 9.86 -5.40
CA LYS A 44 4.99 9.54 -5.17
C LYS A 44 5.39 10.00 -3.77
N GLY A 45 6.04 9.12 -3.02
CA GLY A 45 6.47 9.44 -1.66
C GLY A 45 6.90 8.20 -0.91
N GLU A 46 6.86 8.28 0.42
CA GLU A 46 7.31 7.22 1.29
C GLU A 46 6.14 6.59 2.04
N VAL A 47 6.14 5.27 2.09
CA VAL A 47 5.27 4.49 2.98
C VAL A 47 6.06 4.20 4.24
N ARG A 48 5.52 4.58 5.40
CA ARG A 48 6.14 4.37 6.70
C ARG A 48 5.37 3.30 7.47
N ILE A 49 6.08 2.27 7.91
CA ILE A 49 5.51 1.19 8.68
C ILE A 49 6.17 1.17 10.05
N VAL A 50 5.36 1.20 11.11
CA VAL A 50 5.85 1.17 12.49
C VAL A 50 5.34 -0.10 13.17
N LEU A 51 6.26 -0.85 13.75
CA LEU A 51 5.96 -2.06 14.53
C LEU A 51 6.90 -2.14 15.72
N ASN A 52 6.33 -2.19 16.94
CA ASN A 52 7.12 -2.30 18.18
C ASN A 52 8.21 -1.22 18.28
N ASP A 53 7.85 0.02 18.00
CA ASP A 53 8.74 1.20 18.03
C ASP A 53 9.84 1.18 16.97
N LYS A 54 9.80 0.23 16.04
CA LYS A 54 10.70 0.18 14.89
C LYS A 54 9.99 0.71 13.66
N GLU A 55 10.73 1.47 12.85
CA GLU A 55 10.19 2.12 11.67
C GLU A 55 10.90 1.62 10.42
N GLU A 56 10.12 1.32 9.39
CA GLU A 56 10.63 1.00 8.05
C GLU A 56 10.03 1.94 7.04
N LEU A 57 10.84 2.39 6.09
CA LEU A 57 10.45 3.32 5.05
C LEU A 57 10.61 2.67 3.68
N PHE A 58 9.61 2.84 2.83
CA PHE A 58 9.61 2.34 1.46
C PHE A 58 9.24 3.46 0.51
N ASN A 59 10.08 3.71 -0.50
CA ASN A 59 9.77 4.69 -1.54
C ASN A 59 8.88 4.08 -2.61
N ILE A 60 7.82 4.80 -2.98
CA ILE A 60 6.90 4.38 -4.03
C ILE A 60 6.71 5.51 -5.03
N ASP A 61 6.37 5.16 -6.27
CA ASP A 61 6.12 6.13 -7.34
C ASP A 61 4.64 6.45 -7.50
N GLY A 62 3.82 5.99 -6.60
CA GLY A 62 2.38 6.12 -6.65
C GLY A 62 1.74 4.75 -6.45
N GLY A 63 0.43 4.68 -6.57
CA GLY A 63 -0.27 3.42 -6.42
C GLY A 63 -1.62 3.59 -5.76
N VAL A 64 -2.05 2.54 -5.07
CA VAL A 64 -3.35 2.48 -4.41
C VAL A 64 -3.17 1.80 -3.06
N VAL A 65 -3.86 2.30 -2.04
CA VAL A 65 -3.96 1.63 -0.75
C VAL A 65 -5.39 1.14 -0.55
N GLU A 66 -5.51 -0.07 -0.03
CA GLU A 66 -6.78 -0.65 0.36
C GLU A 66 -6.70 -1.09 1.81
N VAL A 67 -7.68 -0.67 2.62
CA VAL A 67 -7.81 -1.06 4.02
C VAL A 67 -9.12 -1.78 4.20
N MET A 68 -9.08 -3.00 4.70
CA MET A 68 -10.28 -3.78 4.96
C MET A 68 -10.00 -4.85 6.00
N LYS A 69 -10.90 -5.00 6.98
CA LYS A 69 -10.82 -6.07 7.99
C LYS A 69 -9.46 -6.13 8.68
N ASN A 70 -8.96 -4.98 9.12
CA ASN A 70 -7.67 -4.87 9.80
C ASN A 70 -6.49 -5.36 8.95
N LYS A 71 -6.60 -5.20 7.63
CA LYS A 71 -5.56 -5.54 6.68
C LYS A 71 -5.34 -4.38 5.73
N VAL A 72 -4.07 -4.03 5.50
CA VAL A 72 -3.67 -2.95 4.61
C VAL A 72 -2.89 -3.54 3.45
N VAL A 73 -3.32 -3.24 2.24
CA VAL A 73 -2.60 -3.63 1.02
C VAL A 73 -2.21 -2.36 0.28
N VAL A 74 -0.92 -2.19 0.05
CA VAL A 74 -0.38 -1.10 -0.74
C VAL A 74 0.10 -1.67 -2.06
N LEU A 75 -0.55 -1.24 -3.15
CA LEU A 75 -0.16 -1.60 -4.50
C LEU A 75 0.68 -0.48 -5.06
N ALA A 76 2.00 -0.63 -4.98
CA ALA A 76 2.95 0.37 -5.43
C ALA A 76 3.16 0.31 -6.94
N SER A 77 3.54 1.44 -7.55
CA SER A 77 3.75 1.52 -9.01
C SER A 77 2.50 1.16 -9.80
N TRP A 78 1.39 1.81 -9.44
CA TRP A 78 0.07 1.47 -9.96
C TRP A 78 -0.02 1.52 -11.50
N PHE A 79 0.80 2.34 -12.16
CA PHE A 79 0.82 2.38 -13.63
C PHE A 79 1.19 1.02 -14.21
N LYS A 80 2.24 0.37 -13.65
CA LYS A 80 2.61 -0.98 -14.07
C LYS A 80 1.54 -2.00 -13.70
N LEU A 81 0.87 -1.81 -12.56
CA LEU A 81 -0.21 -2.69 -12.14
C LEU A 81 -1.39 -2.60 -13.10
N ILE A 82 -1.71 -1.40 -13.58
CA ILE A 82 -2.76 -1.22 -14.57
C ILE A 82 -2.41 -1.94 -15.87
N LEU A 83 -1.16 -1.84 -16.33
CA LEU A 83 -0.73 -2.54 -17.53
C LEU A 83 -0.80 -4.06 -17.36
N ASN A 84 -0.36 -4.57 -16.21
CA ASN A 84 -0.45 -5.99 -15.91
C ASN A 84 -1.89 -6.48 -15.87
N PHE A 85 -2.76 -5.70 -15.24
CA PHE A 85 -4.18 -6.02 -15.16
C PHE A 85 -4.82 -6.05 -16.54
N TYR A 86 -4.50 -5.06 -17.37
CA TYR A 86 -4.98 -5.01 -18.75
C TYR A 86 -4.52 -6.22 -19.56
N THR A 87 -3.24 -6.58 -19.44
CA THR A 87 -2.69 -7.76 -20.09
C THR A 87 -3.42 -9.03 -19.65
N TYR A 88 -3.67 -9.16 -18.36
CA TYR A 88 -4.40 -10.29 -17.80
C TYR A 88 -5.80 -10.41 -18.40
N LEU A 89 -6.53 -9.30 -18.50
CA LEU A 89 -7.87 -9.29 -19.06
C LEU A 89 -7.87 -9.62 -20.56
N VAL A 90 -6.89 -9.10 -21.30
CA VAL A 90 -6.80 -9.32 -22.75
C VAL A 90 -6.42 -10.77 -23.07
N CYS A 91 -5.59 -11.40 -22.24
CA CYS A 91 -5.16 -12.77 -22.44
C CYS A 91 -6.22 -13.82 -22.11
N GLN A 92 -7.31 -13.40 -21.51
CA GLN A 92 -8.42 -14.30 -21.21
C GLN A 92 -9.45 -14.33 -22.33
#